data_18c6d4bd93f9dba3403f202ba8cd1880
#
_entry.id   18c6d4bd93f9dba3403f202ba8cd1880
#
_cell.length_a   1.000
_cell.length_b   1.000
_cell.length_c   1.000
_cell.angle_alpha   90.00
_cell.angle_beta   90.00
_cell.angle_gamma   90.00
#
_symmetry.space_group_name_H-M   'P 1'
#
loop_
_entity.id
_entity.type
_entity.pdbx_description
1 polymer ?
#
loop_
_entity_poly.entity_id
_entity_poly.type
_entity_poly.pdbx_seq_one_letter_code
_entity_poly.pdbx_strand_id
1 'polypeptide(L)'
;MMTTLTVWYDGACPLCRREIALMRRLDRRGRIAFVDVAAPGAAASCPIDRAALLARFHAEEDGRLLSGAAAFAAMWRAIPLLRPLGVIARNRRVLSLLERAYVRFLRVRPALQRLAA
;
A
#
# COMPACT_ATOMS: atom_id res chain seq x y z
N MET A 1 -4.13 -3.05 20.71
CA MET A 1 -4.69 -3.95 19.70
C MET A 1 -3.59 -4.48 18.80
N MET A 2 -3.70 -5.73 18.40
CA MET A 2 -2.69 -6.32 17.52
C MET A 2 -2.79 -5.75 16.10
N THR A 3 -1.65 -5.41 15.52
CA THR A 3 -1.55 -5.01 14.13
C THR A 3 -1.86 -6.22 13.23
N THR A 4 -2.80 -6.07 12.30
CA THR A 4 -3.19 -7.15 11.38
C THR A 4 -2.56 -7.03 10.00
N LEU A 5 -2.01 -5.85 9.68
CA LEU A 5 -1.45 -5.56 8.37
C LEU A 5 -0.24 -4.64 8.51
N THR A 6 0.83 -4.94 7.76
CA THR A 6 1.98 -4.05 7.63
C THR A 6 2.01 -3.54 6.20
N VAL A 7 2.16 -2.22 6.03
CA VAL A 7 2.22 -1.55 4.72
C VAL A 7 3.54 -0.83 4.61
N TRP A 8 4.29 -1.12 3.54
CA TRP A 8 5.54 -0.42 3.22
C TRP A 8 5.29 0.61 2.13
N TYR A 9 5.66 1.85 2.37
CA TYR A 9 5.45 2.95 1.43
C TYR A 9 6.71 3.78 1.27
N ASP A 10 6.78 4.52 0.16
CA ASP A 10 7.90 5.42 -0.12
C ASP A 10 7.61 6.80 0.49
N GLY A 11 8.22 7.08 1.65
CA GLY A 11 8.05 8.36 2.34
C GLY A 11 8.72 9.55 1.64
N ALA A 12 9.58 9.29 0.65
CA ALA A 12 10.15 10.35 -0.18
C ALA A 12 9.23 10.77 -1.33
N CYS A 13 8.20 9.98 -1.63
CA CYS A 13 7.23 10.27 -2.69
C CYS A 13 6.11 11.17 -2.15
N PRO A 14 5.91 12.40 -2.68
CA PRO A 14 4.84 13.28 -2.18
C PRO A 14 3.44 12.68 -2.33
N LEU A 15 3.19 12.00 -3.45
CA LEU A 15 1.91 11.36 -3.71
C LEU A 15 1.63 10.24 -2.71
N CYS A 16 2.65 9.39 -2.46
CA CYS A 16 2.55 8.28 -1.51
C CYS A 16 2.29 8.79 -0.09
N ARG A 17 2.99 9.86 0.32
CA ARG A 17 2.79 10.45 1.64
C ARG A 17 1.37 10.96 1.86
N ARG A 18 0.79 11.59 0.83
CA ARG A 18 -0.58 12.10 0.90
C ARG A 18 -1.59 10.97 1.04
N GLU A 19 -1.41 9.91 0.26
CA GLU A 19 -2.28 8.74 0.33
C GLU A 19 -2.19 8.06 1.69
N ILE A 20 -0.99 7.84 2.19
CA ILE A 20 -0.79 7.19 3.49
C ILE A 20 -1.35 8.06 4.63
N ALA A 21 -1.19 9.38 4.55
CA ALA A 21 -1.79 10.28 5.55
C ALA A 21 -3.31 10.12 5.60
N LEU A 22 -3.97 10.00 4.44
CA LEU A 22 -5.40 9.76 4.37
C LEU A 22 -5.75 8.40 4.97
N MET A 23 -5.00 7.35 4.63
CA MET A 23 -5.25 6.01 5.14
C MET A 23 -5.08 5.93 6.66
N ARG A 24 -4.08 6.61 7.21
CA ARG A 24 -3.90 6.69 8.68
C ARG A 24 -5.10 7.33 9.36
N ARG A 25 -5.66 8.36 8.75
CA ARG A 25 -6.85 9.04 9.30
C ARG A 25 -8.07 8.13 9.28
N LEU A 26 -8.20 7.31 8.25
CA LEU A 26 -9.33 6.37 8.10
C LEU A 26 -9.14 5.10 8.93
N ASP A 27 -7.91 4.75 9.30
CA ASP A 27 -7.60 3.57 10.13
C ASP A 27 -7.83 3.90 11.61
N ARG A 28 -9.09 4.06 11.98
CA ARG A 28 -9.48 4.46 13.33
C ARG A 28 -9.12 3.43 14.39
N ARG A 29 -9.01 2.16 14.01
CA ARG A 29 -8.72 1.07 14.93
C ARG A 29 -7.22 0.79 15.07
N GLY A 30 -6.37 1.48 14.31
CA GLY A 30 -4.93 1.32 14.37
C GLY A 30 -4.47 -0.09 14.01
N ARG A 31 -5.12 -0.72 13.04
CA ARG A 31 -4.79 -2.10 12.63
C ARG A 31 -3.66 -2.20 11.64
N ILE A 32 -3.22 -1.07 11.08
CA ILE A 32 -2.18 -1.04 10.06
C ILE A 32 -0.91 -0.44 10.63
N ALA A 33 0.20 -1.14 10.49
CA ALA A 33 1.53 -0.60 10.72
C ALA A 33 2.05 -0.02 9.40
N PHE A 34 2.23 1.29 9.34
CA PHE A 34 2.77 1.96 8.16
C PHE A 34 4.28 2.13 8.33
N VAL A 35 5.06 1.59 7.39
CA VAL A 35 6.51 1.64 7.43
C VAL A 35 7.02 2.47 6.26
N ASP A 36 7.77 3.53 6.56
CA ASP A 36 8.40 4.39 5.56
C ASP A 36 9.71 3.74 5.10
N VAL A 37 9.73 3.23 3.86
CA VAL A 37 10.90 2.55 3.30
C VAL A 37 12.07 3.52 3.09
N ALA A 38 11.80 4.82 2.94
CA ALA A 38 12.86 5.81 2.82
C ALA A 38 13.60 6.08 4.12
N ALA A 39 13.02 5.71 5.28
CA ALA A 39 13.66 5.88 6.58
C ALA A 39 14.82 4.90 6.76
N PRO A 40 15.93 5.30 7.42
CA PRO A 40 17.05 4.40 7.66
C PRO A 40 16.63 3.14 8.44
N GLY A 41 17.07 1.97 7.98
CA GLY A 41 16.78 0.70 8.65
C GLY A 41 15.38 0.14 8.48
N ALA A 42 14.46 0.88 7.86
CA ALA A 42 13.08 0.45 7.71
C ALA A 42 12.95 -0.82 6.86
N ALA A 43 13.76 -0.94 5.81
CA ALA A 43 13.72 -2.10 4.90
C ALA A 43 14.16 -3.40 5.59
N ALA A 44 14.86 -3.33 6.72
CA ALA A 44 15.30 -4.52 7.45
C ALA A 44 14.13 -5.35 8.02
N SER A 45 12.95 -4.75 8.16
CA SER A 45 11.76 -5.44 8.65
C SER A 45 11.02 -6.23 7.57
N CYS A 46 11.44 -6.11 6.31
CA CYS A 46 10.78 -6.74 5.17
C CYS A 46 11.66 -7.84 4.57
N PRO A 47 11.06 -8.96 4.11
CA PRO A 47 11.82 -10.06 3.50
C PRO A 47 12.39 -9.75 2.10
N ILE A 48 11.97 -8.66 1.47
CA ILE A 48 12.48 -8.25 0.16
C ILE A 48 13.34 -7.00 0.27
N ASP A 49 14.17 -6.74 -0.73
CA ASP A 49 15.09 -5.61 -0.70
C ASP A 49 14.38 -4.26 -0.90
N ARG A 50 15.10 -3.19 -0.58
CA ARG A 50 14.58 -1.83 -0.65
C ARG A 50 14.19 -1.42 -2.08
N ALA A 51 14.96 -1.84 -3.10
CA ALA A 51 14.67 -1.49 -4.48
C ALA A 51 13.31 -2.05 -4.91
N ALA A 52 13.02 -3.31 -4.56
CA ALA A 52 11.73 -3.92 -4.84
C ALA A 52 10.59 -3.22 -4.10
N LEU A 53 10.81 -2.83 -2.84
CA LEU A 53 9.81 -2.10 -2.05
C LEU A 53 9.48 -0.73 -2.64
N LEU A 54 10.48 -0.05 -3.21
CA LEU A 54 10.27 1.26 -3.82
C LEU A 54 9.64 1.17 -5.21
N ALA A 55 9.81 0.04 -5.90
CA ALA A 55 9.29 -0.15 -7.24
C ALA A 55 7.77 -0.34 -7.26
N ARG A 56 7.21 -0.98 -6.23
CA ARG A 56 5.77 -1.29 -6.15
C ARG A 56 5.31 -1.16 -4.70
N PHE A 57 4.01 -0.93 -4.54
CA PHE A 57 3.36 -0.95 -3.23
C PHE A 57 3.34 -2.37 -2.68
N HIS A 58 3.72 -2.54 -1.43
CA HIS A 58 3.76 -3.84 -0.76
C HIS A 58 3.05 -3.80 0.59
N ALA A 59 2.47 -4.94 0.96
CA ALA A 59 1.87 -5.14 2.26
C ALA A 59 2.05 -6.59 2.70
N GLU A 60 2.03 -6.83 4.00
CA GLU A 60 2.02 -8.18 4.57
C GLU A 60 0.75 -8.36 5.37
N GLU A 61 -0.05 -9.35 4.97
CA GLU A 61 -1.31 -9.69 5.62
C GLU A 61 -1.21 -11.13 6.11
N ASP A 62 -1.27 -11.34 7.43
CA ASP A 62 -1.23 -12.66 8.05
C ASP A 62 -0.05 -13.52 7.57
N GLY A 63 1.13 -12.91 7.48
CA GLY A 63 2.35 -13.60 7.03
C GLY A 63 2.50 -13.72 5.52
N ARG A 64 1.55 -13.22 4.74
CA ARG A 64 1.61 -13.28 3.27
C ARG A 64 2.01 -11.92 2.71
N LEU A 65 3.07 -11.90 1.90
CA LEU A 65 3.52 -10.69 1.22
C LEU A 65 2.68 -10.47 -0.04
N LEU A 66 2.09 -9.28 -0.14
CA LEU A 66 1.26 -8.87 -1.26
C LEU A 66 1.88 -7.66 -1.95
N SER A 67 1.63 -7.49 -3.26
CA SER A 67 2.12 -6.33 -3.99
C SER A 67 1.05 -5.79 -4.94
N GLY A 68 1.18 -4.49 -5.27
CA GLY A 68 0.28 -3.84 -6.22
C GLY A 68 -1.16 -3.79 -5.74
N ALA A 69 -2.08 -4.13 -6.62
CA ALA A 69 -3.51 -4.08 -6.33
C ALA A 69 -3.91 -4.96 -5.15
N ALA A 70 -3.29 -6.13 -5.00
CA ALA A 70 -3.57 -7.03 -3.88
C ALA A 70 -3.19 -6.39 -2.54
N ALA A 71 -2.07 -5.63 -2.50
CA ALA A 71 -1.66 -4.90 -1.30
C ALA A 71 -2.64 -3.77 -0.98
N PHE A 72 -3.10 -3.02 -1.97
CA PHE A 72 -4.12 -1.99 -1.78
C PHE A 72 -5.42 -2.58 -1.26
N ALA A 73 -5.86 -3.69 -1.84
CA ALA A 73 -7.08 -4.36 -1.41
C ALA A 73 -6.99 -4.82 0.05
N ALA A 74 -5.84 -5.35 0.46
CA ALA A 74 -5.62 -5.74 1.85
C ALA A 74 -5.69 -4.54 2.79
N MET A 75 -5.10 -3.41 2.39
CA MET A 75 -5.17 -2.17 3.16
C MET A 75 -6.62 -1.70 3.31
N TRP A 76 -7.40 -1.73 2.24
CA TRP A 76 -8.81 -1.35 2.30
C TRP A 76 -9.61 -2.27 3.23
N ARG A 77 -9.35 -3.58 3.22
CA ARG A 77 -10.04 -4.52 4.11
C ARG A 77 -9.77 -4.25 5.58
N ALA A 78 -8.59 -3.70 5.89
CA ALA A 78 -8.22 -3.38 7.28
C ALA A 78 -8.85 -2.08 7.77
N ILE A 79 -9.36 -1.23 6.88
CA ILE A 79 -9.98 0.06 7.22
C ILE A 79 -11.51 -0.11 7.16
N PRO A 80 -12.24 0.11 8.29
CA PRO A 80 -13.68 -0.15 8.31
C PRO A 80 -14.47 0.56 7.21
N LEU A 81 -14.15 1.81 6.90
CA LEU A 81 -14.84 2.60 5.87
C LEU A 81 -14.62 2.03 4.47
N LEU A 82 -13.43 1.50 4.20
CA LEU A 82 -13.04 0.99 2.88
C LEU A 82 -13.19 -0.53 2.74
N ARG A 83 -13.55 -1.21 3.82
CA ARG A 83 -13.66 -2.66 3.83
C ARG A 83 -14.53 -3.25 2.72
N PRO A 84 -15.71 -2.67 2.39
CA PRO A 84 -16.52 -3.20 1.30
C PRO A 84 -15.78 -3.23 -0.03
N LEU A 85 -14.97 -2.19 -0.33
CA LEU A 85 -14.14 -2.17 -1.55
C LEU A 85 -13.10 -3.27 -1.53
N GLY A 86 -12.44 -3.46 -0.39
CA GLY A 86 -11.43 -4.51 -0.25
C GLY A 86 -12.01 -5.92 -0.37
N VAL A 87 -13.22 -6.12 0.13
CA VAL A 87 -13.93 -7.42 0.02
C VAL A 87 -14.32 -7.70 -1.43
N ILE A 88 -14.82 -6.69 -2.14
CA ILE A 88 -15.14 -6.82 -3.56
C ILE A 88 -13.88 -7.19 -4.36
N ALA A 89 -12.73 -6.63 -3.98
CA ALA A 89 -11.46 -6.90 -4.64
C ALA A 89 -10.92 -8.34 -4.40
N ARG A 90 -11.57 -9.15 -3.57
CA ARG A 90 -11.27 -10.59 -3.48
C ARG A 90 -11.69 -11.35 -4.73
N ASN A 91 -12.64 -10.81 -5.48
CA ASN A 91 -13.03 -11.36 -6.76
C ASN A 91 -11.86 -11.24 -7.74
N ARG A 92 -11.49 -12.34 -8.40
CA ARG A 92 -10.34 -12.39 -9.31
C ARG A 92 -10.46 -11.40 -10.45
N ARG A 93 -11.65 -11.23 -11.02
CA ARG A 93 -11.89 -10.30 -12.14
C ARG A 93 -11.69 -8.86 -11.70
N VAL A 94 -12.24 -8.51 -10.54
CA VAL A 94 -12.09 -7.16 -9.97
C VAL A 94 -10.62 -6.89 -9.66
N LEU A 95 -9.94 -7.83 -9.02
CA LEU A 95 -8.53 -7.69 -8.68
C LEU A 95 -7.67 -7.55 -9.92
N SER A 96 -7.97 -8.31 -10.97
CA SER A 96 -7.25 -8.21 -12.25
C SER A 96 -7.39 -6.83 -12.88
N LEU A 97 -8.59 -6.25 -12.84
CA LEU A 97 -8.82 -4.90 -13.35
C LEU A 97 -8.06 -3.85 -12.53
N LEU A 98 -8.06 -4.01 -11.20
CA LEU A 98 -7.31 -3.12 -10.31
C LEU A 98 -5.81 -3.22 -10.56
N GLU A 99 -5.29 -4.43 -10.79
CA GLU A 99 -3.88 -4.62 -11.09
C GLU A 99 -3.50 -3.95 -12.42
N ARG A 100 -4.34 -4.05 -13.43
CA ARG A 100 -4.13 -3.36 -14.71
C ARG A 100 -4.10 -1.83 -14.51
N ALA A 101 -5.02 -1.32 -13.71
CA ALA A 101 -5.06 0.10 -13.39
C ALA A 101 -3.80 0.52 -12.62
N TYR A 102 -3.34 -0.32 -11.70
CA TYR A 102 -2.14 -0.06 -10.92
C TYR A 102 -0.88 -0.03 -11.81
N VAL A 103 -0.74 -0.98 -12.72
CA VAL A 103 0.39 -1.01 -13.67
C VAL A 103 0.39 0.25 -14.53
N ARG A 104 -0.79 0.68 -14.98
CA ARG A 104 -0.92 1.92 -15.75
C ARG A 104 -0.54 3.13 -14.89
N PHE A 105 -0.95 3.15 -13.63
CA PHE A 105 -0.55 4.19 -12.68
C PHE A 105 0.98 4.27 -12.53
N LEU A 106 1.67 3.13 -12.44
CA LEU A 106 3.13 3.10 -12.32
C LEU A 106 3.82 3.78 -13.50
N ARG A 107 3.23 3.70 -14.71
CA ARG A 107 3.79 4.35 -15.89
C ARG A 107 3.69 5.87 -15.84
N VAL A 108 2.62 6.40 -15.22
CA VAL A 108 2.40 7.85 -15.11
C VAL A 108 2.85 8.41 -13.78
N ARG A 109 3.27 7.55 -12.86
CA ARG A 109 3.68 7.93 -11.52
C ARG A 109 4.75 9.04 -11.50
N PRO A 110 5.83 8.99 -12.32
CA PRO A 110 6.83 10.04 -12.32
C PRO A 110 6.25 11.42 -12.66
N ALA A 111 5.31 11.50 -13.60
CA ALA A 111 4.66 12.74 -13.96
C ALA A 111 3.76 13.24 -12.82
N LEU A 112 3.00 12.34 -12.19
CA LEU A 112 2.15 12.69 -11.05
C LEU A 112 2.96 13.16 -9.84
N GLN A 113 4.10 12.53 -9.59
CA GLN A 113 5.00 12.95 -8.52
C GLN A 113 5.53 14.37 -8.73
N ARG A 114 5.86 14.71 -9.97
CA ARG A 114 6.31 16.07 -10.31
C ARG A 114 5.21 17.10 -10.08
N LEU A 115 3.97 16.77 -10.40
CA LEU A 115 2.83 17.66 -10.17
C LEU A 115 2.48 17.80 -8.69
N ALA A 116 2.73 16.77 -7.89
CA ALA A 116 2.41 16.76 -6.47
C ALA A 116 3.51 17.35 -5.60
N ALA A 117 4.71 17.52 -6.13
CA ALA A 117 5.86 18.02 -5.38
C ALA A 117 5.76 19.51 -5.04
#